data_a1c4fab171b93c34429770f63f34da65
#
_entry.id   a1c4fab171b93c34429770f63f34da65
#
_cell.length_a   1.000
_cell.length_b   1.000
_cell.length_c   1.000
_cell.angle_alpha   90.00
_cell.angle_beta   90.00
_cell.angle_gamma   90.00
#
_symmetry.space_group_name_H-M   'P 1'
#
loop_
_entity.id
_entity.type
_entity.pdbx_description
1 polymer ?
#
loop_
_entity_poly.entity_id
_entity_poly.type
_entity_poly.pdbx_seq_one_letter_code
_entity_poly.pdbx_strand_id
1 'polypeptide(L)'
;SIFTLGTPDGVHELFSIRVPYLLSFLSTHTLDGTVEGINDLNAHYQDIFGPGDYTPIIWVTYWSFRWMIGLGLLHVLVAVVGLWFTRKGRTPPWPWMWKVAVWAFPLSLGAMIVGWIFTEMGRQPWIVFGLMKTQDGVSPGTTGLEVLISLLAFTAVYGTLAVVEFKLIKRAAQK
;
A
#
# COMPACT_ATOMS: atom_id res chain seq x y z
N SER A 1 3.48 -17.98 6.52
CA SER A 1 2.08 -17.74 6.94
C SER A 1 1.35 -16.87 5.92
N ILE A 2 0.07 -17.12 5.69
CA ILE A 2 -0.78 -16.24 4.89
C ILE A 2 -1.18 -15.02 5.72
N PHE A 3 -1.43 -15.22 6.98
CA PHE A 3 -1.82 -14.19 7.93
C PHE A 3 -1.08 -14.38 9.25
N THR A 4 -0.49 -13.33 9.78
CA THR A 4 0.19 -13.32 11.07
C THR A 4 -0.21 -12.07 11.83
N LEU A 5 -0.65 -12.22 13.06
CA LEU A 5 -0.72 -11.14 14.03
C LEU A 5 0.54 -11.24 14.88
N GLY A 6 1.36 -10.21 14.84
CA GLY A 6 2.59 -10.12 15.60
C GLY A 6 2.66 -8.84 16.41
N THR A 7 3.67 -8.72 17.24
CA THR A 7 4.00 -7.49 17.93
C THR A 7 4.45 -6.41 16.94
N PRO A 8 4.32 -5.10 17.26
CA PRO A 8 4.70 -4.02 16.35
C PRO A 8 6.17 -4.03 15.92
N ASP A 9 7.04 -4.64 16.72
CA ASP A 9 8.47 -4.86 16.45
C ASP A 9 8.74 -5.98 15.43
N GLY A 10 7.71 -6.80 15.09
CA GLY A 10 7.82 -7.91 14.15
C GLY A 10 8.55 -9.15 14.69
N VAL A 11 8.93 -9.16 15.98
CA VAL A 11 9.75 -10.23 16.55
C VAL A 11 8.90 -11.38 17.08
N HIS A 12 7.75 -11.08 17.69
CA HIS A 12 6.90 -12.10 18.30
C HIS A 12 5.61 -12.31 17.52
N GLU A 13 5.30 -13.58 17.28
CA GLU A 13 4.07 -14.02 16.63
C GLU A 13 3.02 -14.33 17.71
N LEU A 14 1.86 -13.64 17.65
CA LEU A 14 0.73 -13.89 18.54
C LEU A 14 -0.22 -14.93 17.96
N PHE A 15 -0.45 -14.87 16.66
CA PHE A 15 -1.33 -15.80 15.94
C PHE A 15 -0.93 -15.87 14.48
N SER A 16 -0.90 -17.06 13.87
CA SER A 16 -0.67 -17.19 12.43
C SER A 16 -1.49 -18.28 11.79
N ILE A 17 -1.89 -18.03 10.56
CA ILE A 17 -2.44 -19.02 9.65
C ILE A 17 -1.33 -19.41 8.67
N ARG A 18 -0.80 -20.62 8.82
CA ARG A 18 0.29 -21.13 7.98
C ARG A 18 -0.25 -22.11 6.95
N VAL A 19 0.13 -21.89 5.70
CA VAL A 19 -0.03 -22.90 4.64
C VAL A 19 1.38 -23.41 4.32
N PRO A 20 1.64 -24.70 4.54
CA PRO A 20 2.92 -25.30 4.25
C PRO A 20 3.33 -25.05 2.78
N TYR A 21 4.61 -24.87 2.54
CA TYR A 21 5.23 -24.71 1.21
C TYR A 21 4.81 -23.48 0.40
N LEU A 22 3.73 -22.76 0.77
CA LEU A 22 3.23 -21.64 -0.03
C LEU A 22 4.23 -20.49 -0.13
N LEU A 23 4.89 -20.12 0.96
CA LEU A 23 5.89 -19.05 0.96
C LEU A 23 7.11 -19.44 0.11
N SER A 24 7.62 -20.65 0.30
CA SER A 24 8.74 -21.17 -0.48
C SER A 24 8.42 -21.19 -1.97
N PHE A 25 7.25 -21.68 -2.33
CA PHE A 25 6.81 -21.72 -3.72
C PHE A 25 6.66 -20.33 -4.35
N LEU A 26 6.08 -19.35 -3.62
CA LEU A 26 5.89 -18.00 -4.14
C LEU A 26 7.20 -17.20 -4.25
N SER A 27 8.18 -17.48 -3.39
CA SER A 27 9.44 -16.74 -3.37
C SER A 27 10.54 -17.37 -4.22
N THR A 28 10.63 -18.68 -4.25
CA THR A 28 11.73 -19.41 -4.90
C THR A 28 11.29 -20.28 -6.09
N HIS A 29 9.97 -20.38 -6.35
CA HIS A 29 9.35 -21.29 -7.33
C HIS A 29 9.66 -22.78 -7.05
N THR A 30 10.13 -23.10 -5.84
CA THR A 30 10.41 -24.46 -5.37
C THR A 30 9.68 -24.71 -4.05
N LEU A 31 9.34 -25.95 -3.76
CA LEU A 31 8.65 -26.31 -2.52
C LEU A 31 9.59 -26.29 -1.30
N ASP A 32 10.89 -26.51 -1.52
CA ASP A 32 11.90 -26.64 -0.47
C ASP A 32 12.79 -25.38 -0.33
N GLY A 33 12.44 -24.30 -1.01
CA GLY A 33 13.18 -23.04 -0.94
C GLY A 33 13.14 -22.44 0.46
N THR A 34 14.29 -22.02 0.98
CA THR A 34 14.40 -21.29 2.24
C THR A 34 14.25 -19.79 1.99
N VAL A 35 13.49 -19.11 2.85
CA VAL A 35 13.33 -17.68 2.84
C VAL A 35 13.95 -17.14 4.13
N GLU A 36 14.95 -16.29 3.98
CA GLU A 36 15.64 -15.67 5.12
C GLU A 36 14.69 -14.80 5.93
N GLY A 37 14.91 -14.78 7.24
CA GLY A 37 14.17 -13.92 8.15
C GLY A 37 14.60 -12.47 8.07
N ILE A 38 13.78 -11.55 8.58
CA ILE A 38 14.10 -10.10 8.60
C ILE A 38 15.38 -9.84 9.38
N ASN A 39 15.58 -10.53 10.50
CA ASN A 39 16.77 -10.37 11.34
C ASN A 39 18.03 -10.87 10.63
N ASP A 40 17.94 -11.97 9.91
CA ASP A 40 19.06 -12.55 9.14
C ASP A 40 19.46 -11.62 8.00
N LEU A 41 18.48 -11.08 7.28
CA LEU A 41 18.70 -10.08 6.24
C LEU A 41 19.31 -8.79 6.80
N ASN A 42 18.83 -8.31 7.94
CA ASN A 42 19.40 -7.11 8.58
C ASN A 42 20.85 -7.32 9.00
N ALA A 43 21.18 -8.50 9.56
CA ALA A 43 22.56 -8.85 9.90
C ALA A 43 23.44 -8.91 8.62
N HIS A 44 22.95 -9.52 7.57
CA HIS A 44 23.66 -9.57 6.28
C HIS A 44 23.90 -8.17 5.70
N TYR A 45 22.93 -7.25 5.80
CA TYR A 45 23.11 -5.87 5.35
C TYR A 45 24.06 -5.07 6.24
N GLN A 46 24.12 -5.38 7.54
CA GLN A 46 25.12 -4.79 8.43
C GLN A 46 26.55 -5.18 8.06
N ASP A 47 26.76 -6.41 7.62
CA ASP A 47 28.06 -6.88 7.13
C ASP A 47 28.49 -6.19 5.83
N ILE A 48 27.55 -5.87 4.95
CA ILE A 48 27.84 -5.24 3.64
C ILE A 48 27.93 -3.71 3.74
N PHE A 49 26.99 -3.07 4.42
CA PHE A 49 26.81 -1.61 4.43
C PHE A 49 27.27 -0.94 5.73
N GLY A 50 27.74 -1.73 6.69
CA GLY A 50 28.16 -1.25 8.00
C GLY A 50 27.05 -1.27 9.06
N PRO A 51 27.37 -0.88 10.31
CA PRO A 51 26.44 -0.92 11.42
C PRO A 51 25.25 0.02 11.17
N GLY A 52 24.03 -0.49 11.35
CA GLY A 52 22.78 0.26 11.17
C GLY A 52 21.56 -0.64 11.17
N ASP A 53 20.39 -0.04 11.21
CA ASP A 53 19.13 -0.74 11.00
C ASP A 53 18.65 -0.52 9.56
N TYR A 54 18.49 -1.62 8.82
CA TYR A 54 18.08 -1.65 7.43
C TYR A 54 16.67 -2.21 7.26
N THR A 55 15.95 -2.39 8.37
CA THR A 55 14.58 -2.87 8.34
C THR A 55 13.60 -1.75 8.00
N PRO A 56 12.61 -2.01 7.14
CA PRO A 56 11.51 -1.06 6.94
C PRO A 56 10.64 -0.97 8.19
N ILE A 57 9.73 0.00 8.24
CA ILE A 57 8.74 0.08 9.32
C ILE A 57 7.76 -1.09 9.15
N ILE A 58 8.07 -2.21 9.82
CA ILE A 58 7.44 -3.52 9.63
C ILE A 58 5.92 -3.44 9.78
N TRP A 59 5.42 -2.76 10.82
CA TRP A 59 4.00 -2.64 11.09
C TRP A 59 3.24 -1.95 9.95
N VAL A 60 3.76 -0.82 9.45
CA VAL A 60 3.12 -0.08 8.35
C VAL A 60 3.16 -0.89 7.07
N THR A 61 4.32 -1.45 6.72
CA THR A 61 4.51 -2.27 5.53
C THR A 61 3.60 -3.50 5.54
N TYR A 62 3.51 -4.17 6.68
CA TYR A 62 2.69 -5.36 6.86
C TYR A 62 1.20 -5.07 6.65
N TRP A 63 0.65 -4.06 7.32
CA TRP A 63 -0.77 -3.75 7.27
C TRP A 63 -1.18 -3.09 5.96
N SER A 64 -0.35 -2.22 5.40
CA SER A 64 -0.64 -1.58 4.11
C SER A 64 -0.71 -2.62 2.99
N PHE A 65 0.19 -3.60 2.96
CA PHE A 65 0.11 -4.70 1.99
C PHE A 65 -1.19 -5.49 2.11
N ARG A 66 -1.62 -5.81 3.33
CA ARG A 66 -2.86 -6.56 3.55
C ARG A 66 -4.11 -5.78 3.21
N TRP A 67 -4.15 -4.51 3.57
CA TRP A 67 -5.25 -3.65 3.17
C TRP A 67 -5.33 -3.48 1.66
N MET A 68 -4.20 -3.31 0.98
CA MET A 68 -4.15 -3.23 -0.48
C MET A 68 -4.77 -4.49 -1.12
N ILE A 69 -4.34 -5.67 -0.72
CA ILE A 69 -4.88 -6.93 -1.24
C ILE A 69 -6.34 -7.11 -0.85
N GLY A 70 -6.70 -6.87 0.41
CA GLY A 70 -8.07 -7.02 0.90
C GLY A 70 -9.07 -6.13 0.17
N LEU A 71 -8.75 -4.85 0.00
CA LEU A 71 -9.56 -3.90 -0.76
C LEU A 71 -9.63 -4.28 -2.24
N GLY A 72 -8.51 -4.73 -2.83
CA GLY A 72 -8.47 -5.20 -4.20
C GLY A 72 -9.36 -6.44 -4.43
N LEU A 73 -9.27 -7.43 -3.56
CA LEU A 73 -10.13 -8.63 -3.64
C LEU A 73 -11.61 -8.29 -3.43
N LEU A 74 -11.91 -7.39 -2.49
CA LEU A 74 -13.27 -6.90 -2.31
C LEU A 74 -13.81 -6.21 -3.57
N HIS A 75 -12.98 -5.41 -4.24
CA HIS A 75 -13.34 -4.77 -5.51
C HIS A 75 -13.63 -5.81 -6.60
N VAL A 76 -12.77 -6.83 -6.75
CA VAL A 76 -12.99 -7.93 -7.69
C VAL A 76 -14.29 -8.67 -7.37
N LEU A 77 -14.57 -8.93 -6.10
CA LEU A 77 -15.82 -9.57 -5.68
C LEU A 77 -17.04 -8.74 -6.09
N VAL A 78 -17.02 -7.43 -5.82
CA VAL A 78 -18.09 -6.51 -6.23
C VAL A 78 -18.28 -6.53 -7.75
N ALA A 79 -17.18 -6.51 -8.51
CA ALA A 79 -17.25 -6.56 -9.98
C ALA A 79 -17.83 -7.89 -10.48
N VAL A 80 -17.39 -9.03 -9.97
CA VAL A 80 -17.89 -10.36 -10.35
C VAL A 80 -19.36 -10.51 -10.01
N VAL A 81 -19.78 -10.09 -8.81
CA VAL A 81 -21.19 -10.11 -8.38
C VAL A 81 -22.02 -9.18 -9.28
N GLY A 82 -21.54 -7.98 -9.55
CA GLY A 82 -22.18 -7.03 -10.46
C GLY A 82 -22.38 -7.62 -11.86
N LEU A 83 -21.34 -8.18 -12.46
CA LEU A 83 -21.39 -8.85 -13.75
C LEU A 83 -22.37 -10.04 -13.76
N TRP A 84 -22.39 -10.82 -12.70
CA TRP A 84 -23.30 -11.95 -12.58
C TRP A 84 -24.76 -11.52 -12.61
N PHE A 85 -25.12 -10.47 -11.88
CA PHE A 85 -26.50 -10.00 -11.80
C PHE A 85 -26.93 -9.19 -13.02
N THR A 86 -25.99 -8.50 -13.70
CA THR A 86 -26.30 -7.72 -14.91
C THR A 86 -26.17 -8.51 -16.22
N ARG A 87 -25.70 -9.75 -16.16
CA ARG A 87 -25.57 -10.60 -17.34
C ARG A 87 -26.92 -10.75 -18.05
N LYS A 88 -26.89 -10.85 -19.37
CA LYS A 88 -28.08 -10.95 -20.25
C LYS A 88 -28.97 -9.69 -20.21
N GLY A 89 -28.40 -8.51 -19.97
CA GLY A 89 -29.13 -7.25 -19.96
C GLY A 89 -30.11 -7.07 -18.79
N ARG A 90 -29.98 -7.87 -17.73
CA ARG A 90 -30.84 -7.72 -16.55
C ARG A 90 -30.41 -6.51 -15.73
N THR A 91 -31.37 -5.73 -15.26
CA THR A 91 -31.15 -4.66 -14.28
C THR A 91 -31.57 -5.16 -12.91
N PRO A 92 -30.65 -5.27 -11.94
CA PRO A 92 -30.99 -5.73 -10.59
C PRO A 92 -32.01 -4.78 -9.95
N PRO A 93 -33.08 -5.31 -9.35
CA PRO A 93 -34.12 -4.49 -8.74
C PRO A 93 -33.71 -3.91 -7.36
N TRP A 94 -32.57 -4.31 -6.83
CA TRP A 94 -32.15 -3.96 -5.47
C TRP A 94 -31.37 -2.62 -5.43
N PRO A 95 -31.90 -1.57 -4.81
CA PRO A 95 -31.22 -0.26 -4.74
C PRO A 95 -29.86 -0.29 -4.05
N TRP A 96 -29.63 -1.25 -3.13
CA TRP A 96 -28.37 -1.37 -2.41
C TRP A 96 -27.21 -1.76 -3.34
N MET A 97 -27.47 -2.53 -4.40
CA MET A 97 -26.43 -2.91 -5.36
C MET A 97 -25.84 -1.69 -6.07
N TRP A 98 -26.67 -0.72 -6.42
CA TRP A 98 -26.21 0.53 -7.04
C TRP A 98 -25.38 1.36 -6.08
N LYS A 99 -25.74 1.38 -4.78
CA LYS A 99 -24.92 1.99 -3.74
C LYS A 99 -23.55 1.32 -3.63
N VAL A 100 -23.51 -0.01 -3.62
CA VAL A 100 -22.24 -0.77 -3.62
C VAL A 100 -21.41 -0.47 -4.86
N ALA A 101 -22.02 -0.40 -6.03
CA ALA A 101 -21.31 -0.04 -7.28
C ALA A 101 -20.70 1.37 -7.22
N VAL A 102 -21.40 2.34 -6.63
CA VAL A 102 -20.86 3.70 -6.42
C VAL A 102 -19.68 3.67 -5.44
N TRP A 103 -19.76 2.85 -4.37
CA TRP A 103 -18.67 2.70 -3.40
C TRP A 103 -17.46 1.92 -3.94
N ALA A 104 -17.60 1.22 -5.07
CA ALA A 104 -16.47 0.55 -5.72
C ALA A 104 -15.37 1.54 -6.15
N PHE A 105 -15.74 2.76 -6.58
CA PHE A 105 -14.75 3.77 -6.97
C PHE A 105 -13.85 4.22 -5.79
N PRO A 106 -14.36 4.74 -4.66
CA PRO A 106 -13.50 5.07 -3.53
C PRO A 106 -12.74 3.86 -2.96
N LEU A 107 -13.28 2.65 -3.10
CA LEU A 107 -12.59 1.42 -2.71
C LEU A 107 -11.31 1.20 -3.53
N SER A 108 -11.37 1.43 -4.85
CA SER A 108 -10.20 1.35 -5.73
C SER A 108 -9.14 2.40 -5.38
N LEU A 109 -9.56 3.65 -5.14
CA LEU A 109 -8.66 4.71 -4.72
C LEU A 109 -8.00 4.37 -3.38
N GLY A 110 -8.77 3.84 -2.42
CA GLY A 110 -8.24 3.38 -1.15
C GLY A 110 -7.17 2.30 -1.33
N ALA A 111 -7.41 1.30 -2.18
CA ALA A 111 -6.45 0.26 -2.48
C ALA A 111 -5.15 0.83 -3.10
N MET A 112 -5.27 1.80 -4.01
CA MET A 112 -4.10 2.47 -4.62
C MET A 112 -3.29 3.26 -3.60
N ILE A 113 -3.95 4.06 -2.75
CA ILE A 113 -3.27 4.87 -1.72
C ILE A 113 -2.52 3.97 -0.75
N VAL A 114 -3.17 2.93 -0.25
CA VAL A 114 -2.55 1.98 0.69
C VAL A 114 -1.43 1.19 0.01
N GLY A 115 -1.59 0.84 -1.27
CA GLY A 115 -0.55 0.19 -2.07
C GLY A 115 0.68 1.09 -2.26
N TRP A 116 0.48 2.38 -2.44
CA TRP A 116 1.60 3.32 -2.52
C TRP A 116 2.32 3.50 -1.18
N ILE A 117 1.56 3.60 -0.09
CA ILE A 117 2.15 3.60 1.27
C ILE A 117 3.01 2.35 1.47
N PHE A 118 2.51 1.16 1.08
CA PHE A 118 3.27 -0.09 1.13
C PHE A 118 4.60 0.02 0.37
N THR A 119 4.56 0.53 -0.86
CA THR A 119 5.74 0.63 -1.73
C THR A 119 6.79 1.57 -1.14
N GLU A 120 6.39 2.74 -0.66
CA GLU A 120 7.32 3.73 -0.12
C GLU A 120 7.86 3.35 1.26
N MET A 121 7.02 2.78 2.12
CA MET A 121 7.45 2.35 3.46
C MET A 121 8.26 1.06 3.43
N GLY A 122 7.95 0.15 2.50
CA GLY A 122 8.71 -1.09 2.32
C GLY A 122 10.10 -0.87 1.72
N ARG A 123 10.33 0.27 1.06
CA ARG A 123 11.63 0.64 0.52
C ARG A 123 12.60 1.18 1.58
N GLN A 124 12.09 1.71 2.69
CA GLN A 124 12.93 2.30 3.72
C GLN A 124 13.96 1.30 4.30
N PRO A 125 15.18 1.77 4.68
CA PRO A 125 15.66 3.15 4.69
C PRO A 125 16.27 3.64 3.37
N TRP A 126 16.02 2.99 2.25
CA TRP A 126 16.66 3.29 0.97
C TRP A 126 15.79 4.15 0.05
N ILE A 127 16.40 5.12 -0.64
CA ILE A 127 15.86 5.71 -1.86
C ILE A 127 16.25 4.82 -3.04
N VAL A 128 17.55 4.48 -3.14
CA VAL A 128 18.08 3.53 -4.11
C VAL A 128 18.83 2.45 -3.34
N PHE A 129 18.33 1.24 -3.40
CA PHE A 129 18.86 0.11 -2.64
C PHE A 129 20.37 -0.05 -2.85
N GLY A 130 21.11 -0.13 -1.75
CA GLY A 130 22.55 -0.31 -1.73
C GLY A 130 23.39 0.93 -2.11
N LEU A 131 22.76 2.02 -2.60
CA LEU A 131 23.47 3.21 -3.07
C LEU A 131 23.15 4.46 -2.24
N MET A 132 21.89 4.72 -1.93
CA MET A 132 21.49 5.97 -1.29
C MET A 132 20.39 5.74 -0.27
N LYS A 133 20.65 6.15 0.96
CA LYS A 133 19.64 6.13 2.04
C LYS A 133 18.75 7.36 1.97
N THR A 134 17.56 7.28 2.54
CA THR A 134 16.59 8.38 2.60
C THR A 134 17.15 9.59 3.35
N GLN A 135 17.93 9.37 4.41
CA GLN A 135 18.58 10.43 5.16
C GLN A 135 19.64 11.21 4.34
N ASP A 136 20.23 10.58 3.33
CA ASP A 136 21.26 11.15 2.48
C ASP A 136 20.69 11.85 1.24
N GLY A 137 19.37 11.67 1.00
CA GLY A 137 18.66 12.21 -0.15
C GLY A 137 18.25 13.68 -0.03
N VAL A 138 18.91 14.43 0.83
CA VAL A 138 18.65 15.86 1.03
C VAL A 138 19.58 16.68 0.16
N SER A 139 19.03 17.64 -0.61
CA SER A 139 19.83 18.57 -1.40
C SER A 139 20.65 19.49 -0.48
N PRO A 140 21.99 19.51 -0.59
CA PRO A 140 22.83 20.30 0.31
C PRO A 140 22.60 21.82 0.22
N GLY A 141 22.05 22.30 -0.90
CA GLY A 141 21.78 23.72 -1.16
C GLY A 141 20.35 24.16 -0.81
N THR A 142 19.51 23.30 -0.28
CA THR A 142 18.10 23.61 0.01
C THR A 142 17.86 23.70 1.52
N THR A 143 17.32 24.83 1.97
CA THR A 143 16.99 25.03 3.39
C THR A 143 15.62 24.43 3.72
N GLY A 144 15.41 24.04 4.98
CA GLY A 144 14.11 23.54 5.43
C GLY A 144 12.96 24.56 5.25
N LEU A 145 13.27 25.87 5.31
CA LEU A 145 12.30 26.92 5.06
C LEU A 145 11.84 26.97 3.59
N GLU A 146 12.76 26.81 2.64
CA GLU A 146 12.42 26.76 1.20
C GLU A 146 11.54 25.56 0.87
N VAL A 147 11.82 24.40 1.47
CA VAL A 147 10.99 23.20 1.35
C VAL A 147 9.59 23.45 1.92
N LEU A 148 9.50 24.09 3.10
CA LEU A 148 8.22 24.39 3.73
C LEU A 148 7.39 25.36 2.88
N ILE A 149 8.00 26.44 2.37
CA ILE A 149 7.32 27.42 1.50
C ILE A 149 6.80 26.72 0.23
N SER A 150 7.62 25.92 -0.42
CA SER A 150 7.23 25.15 -1.60
C SER A 150 6.07 24.20 -1.30
N LEU A 151 6.14 23.46 -0.20
CA LEU A 151 5.11 22.54 0.23
C LEU A 151 3.77 23.26 0.48
N LEU A 152 3.80 24.40 1.19
CA LEU A 152 2.60 25.20 1.45
C LEU A 152 2.02 25.79 0.16
N ALA A 153 2.87 26.29 -0.73
CA ALA A 153 2.44 26.85 -2.02
C ALA A 153 1.75 25.77 -2.89
N PHE A 154 2.37 24.60 -3.05
CA PHE A 154 1.76 23.49 -3.80
C PHE A 154 0.50 22.98 -3.15
N THR A 155 0.47 22.86 -1.82
CA THR A 155 -0.73 22.44 -1.10
C THR A 155 -1.88 23.41 -1.31
N ALA A 156 -1.63 24.73 -1.28
CA ALA A 156 -2.64 25.73 -1.54
C ALA A 156 -3.16 25.69 -2.99
N VAL A 157 -2.27 25.54 -3.96
CA VAL A 157 -2.65 25.43 -5.39
C VAL A 157 -3.49 24.18 -5.64
N TYR A 158 -2.99 23.01 -5.27
CA TYR A 158 -3.69 21.75 -5.50
C TYR A 158 -4.97 21.64 -4.66
N GLY A 159 -4.97 22.14 -3.44
CA GLY A 159 -6.18 22.22 -2.61
C GLY A 159 -7.26 23.09 -3.24
N THR A 160 -6.89 24.23 -3.80
CA THR A 160 -7.82 25.11 -4.53
C THR A 160 -8.38 24.42 -5.78
N LEU A 161 -7.51 23.78 -6.57
CA LEU A 161 -7.92 23.01 -7.76
C LEU A 161 -8.89 21.89 -7.39
N ALA A 162 -8.59 21.11 -6.35
CA ALA A 162 -9.47 20.04 -5.87
C ALA A 162 -10.85 20.55 -5.45
N VAL A 163 -10.93 21.70 -4.78
CA VAL A 163 -12.22 22.33 -4.43
C VAL A 163 -12.99 22.77 -5.67
N VAL A 164 -12.31 23.34 -6.67
CA VAL A 164 -12.93 23.73 -7.93
C VAL A 164 -13.45 22.51 -8.68
N GLU A 165 -12.63 21.47 -8.81
CA GLU A 165 -12.99 20.20 -9.45
C GLU A 165 -14.23 19.57 -8.79
N PHE A 166 -14.22 19.46 -7.44
CA PHE A 166 -15.36 18.93 -6.71
C PHE A 166 -16.65 19.72 -6.96
N LYS A 167 -16.57 21.06 -6.98
CA LYS A 167 -17.73 21.91 -7.29
C LYS A 167 -18.24 21.71 -8.71
N LEU A 168 -17.34 21.55 -9.68
CA LEU A 168 -17.70 21.29 -11.09
C LEU A 168 -18.37 19.93 -11.27
N ILE A 169 -17.80 18.88 -10.68
CA ILE A 169 -18.38 17.54 -10.69
C ILE A 169 -19.76 17.53 -10.06
N LYS A 170 -19.91 18.16 -8.88
CA LYS A 170 -21.21 18.27 -8.21
C LYS A 170 -22.25 18.98 -9.06
N ARG A 171 -21.88 20.09 -9.74
CA ARG A 171 -22.80 20.79 -10.66
C ARG A 171 -23.18 19.96 -11.88
N ALA A 172 -22.23 19.20 -12.41
CA ALA A 172 -22.50 18.32 -13.56
C ALA A 172 -23.43 17.15 -13.19
N ALA A 173 -23.25 16.58 -12.00
CA ALA A 173 -24.07 15.48 -11.49
C ALA A 173 -25.51 15.90 -11.08
N GLN A 174 -25.77 17.19 -10.90
CA GLN A 174 -27.10 17.72 -10.54
C GLN A 174 -27.92 18.17 -11.75
N LYS A 175 -27.36 18.15 -12.96
CA LYS A 175 -28.07 18.38 -14.23
C LYS A 175 -28.56 17.06 -14.82
#